data_603991ce4466dde1246022f29512ba4a
#
_entry.id   603991ce4466dde1246022f29512ba4a
#
_cell.length_a   1.000
_cell.length_b   1.000
_cell.length_c   1.000
_cell.angle_alpha   90.00
_cell.angle_beta   90.00
_cell.angle_gamma   90.00
#
_symmetry.space_group_name_H-M   'P 1'
#
loop_
_entity.id
_entity.type
_entity.pdbx_description
1 polymer ?
#
loop_
_entity_poly.entity_id
_entity_poly.type
_entity_poly.pdbx_seq_one_letter_code
_entity_poly.pdbx_strand_id
1 'polypeptide(L)'
;LKARHGFFVAAALALQIGSAAAANPPGYPQRREVKEFIAEMVKRHGFTRRELNRVFGKAQFQPAIIKAMEQPAETALASWQAYRAIFINPQRVEAGVQFWNRNAQSLARAASEFGVPEEIIVGIIGVETTYGRNIGTYRVIDALATLAFDYPKRAQFFRGELENYLMLSREAKIDPLRVKGSYAGAIGIPQFMPGSYRRFAVDYDGDGLSDLATSPADAIGSIGNFLKAHGWIRGEPVGFAAEVSGEGWRKLAEAGATPANRAAELPGFGVKLAVPVPPDTRCALIELETPGQPSDFRVTLQNFFVLTRYNRSNLYAAAVMDLATELARAKPGLPAPQPNPGRENS
;
A
#
# COMPACT_ATOMS: atom_id res chain seq x y z
N LEU A 1 31.89 8.94 0.78
CA LEU A 1 32.49 8.98 2.13
C LEU A 1 31.91 7.82 2.94
N LYS A 2 32.74 6.75 3.11
CA LYS A 2 32.35 5.54 3.84
C LYS A 2 32.34 5.81 5.34
N ALA A 3 31.20 5.72 6.01
CA ALA A 3 31.11 5.71 7.45
C ALA A 3 31.39 4.31 7.99
N ARG A 4 32.52 4.16 8.68
CA ARG A 4 32.93 2.94 9.39
C ARG A 4 32.12 2.81 10.68
N HIS A 5 31.39 1.71 10.86
CA HIS A 5 30.80 1.34 12.14
C HIS A 5 31.84 0.71 13.03
N GLY A 6 32.23 1.41 14.10
CA GLY A 6 33.07 0.89 15.16
C GLY A 6 32.23 0.06 16.14
N PHE A 7 32.65 -1.20 16.38
CA PHE A 7 32.18 -2.03 17.48
C PHE A 7 32.69 -1.49 18.81
N PHE A 8 31.79 -1.08 19.70
CA PHE A 8 32.12 -0.91 21.12
C PHE A 8 31.55 -2.09 21.91
N VAL A 9 32.47 -2.89 22.46
CA VAL A 9 32.19 -3.85 23.53
C VAL A 9 32.09 -3.04 24.83
N ALA A 10 30.93 -2.97 25.43
CA ALA A 10 30.72 -2.38 26.76
C ALA A 10 30.38 -3.49 27.75
N ALA A 11 31.22 -3.59 28.77
CA ALA A 11 31.14 -4.53 29.88
C ALA A 11 29.80 -4.33 30.67
N ALA A 12 29.20 -5.46 31.03
CA ALA A 12 28.02 -5.51 31.85
C ALA A 12 28.31 -5.04 33.29
N LEU A 13 27.79 -3.90 33.68
CA LEU A 13 27.58 -3.54 35.08
C LEU A 13 26.11 -3.76 35.40
N ALA A 14 25.80 -4.78 36.18
CA ALA A 14 24.45 -5.06 36.66
C ALA A 14 24.05 -4.01 37.70
N LEU A 15 23.36 -2.96 37.27
CA LEU A 15 22.58 -2.13 38.17
C LEU A 15 21.20 -2.78 38.32
N GLN A 16 20.88 -3.25 39.50
CA GLN A 16 19.52 -3.57 39.90
C GLN A 16 18.70 -2.28 39.93
N ILE A 17 18.06 -1.94 38.82
CA ILE A 17 17.02 -0.92 38.79
C ILE A 17 15.74 -1.59 39.23
N GLY A 18 15.25 -1.24 40.43
CA GLY A 18 13.98 -1.67 40.94
C GLY A 18 12.88 -1.46 39.89
N SER A 19 12.15 -2.52 39.58
CA SER A 19 11.01 -2.50 38.68
C SER A 19 9.90 -1.65 39.35
N ALA A 20 9.95 -0.34 39.09
CA ALA A 20 8.74 0.46 39.26
C ALA A 20 7.74 -0.07 38.22
N ALA A 21 6.67 -0.73 38.67
CA ALA A 21 5.57 -1.10 37.82
C ALA A 21 5.11 0.16 37.07
N ALA A 22 5.37 0.22 35.77
CA ALA A 22 4.94 1.33 34.95
C ALA A 22 3.41 1.40 35.08
N ALA A 23 2.92 2.45 35.72
CA ALA A 23 1.49 2.69 35.83
C ALA A 23 0.91 2.67 34.41
N ASN A 24 -0.17 1.91 34.22
CA ASN A 24 -0.86 1.91 32.94
C ASN A 24 -1.14 3.36 32.53
N PRO A 25 -0.82 3.76 31.29
CA PRO A 25 -1.07 5.12 30.86
C PRO A 25 -2.55 5.47 31.08
N PRO A 26 -2.85 6.72 31.47
CA PRO A 26 -4.23 7.14 31.67
C PRO A 26 -5.05 6.85 30.40
N GLY A 27 -6.30 6.40 30.57
CA GLY A 27 -7.19 6.15 29.43
C GLY A 27 -7.28 7.38 28.51
N TYR A 28 -7.54 7.17 27.24
CA TYR A 28 -7.56 8.22 26.23
C TYR A 28 -8.34 9.49 26.64
N PRO A 29 -9.55 9.43 27.26
CA PRO A 29 -10.31 10.64 27.60
C PRO A 29 -9.63 11.55 28.62
N GLN A 30 -8.72 11.02 29.44
CA GLN A 30 -8.01 11.79 30.47
C GLN A 30 -6.79 12.53 29.91
N ARG A 31 -6.28 12.08 28.78
CA ARG A 31 -5.05 12.61 28.16
C ARG A 31 -5.29 13.99 27.54
N ARG A 32 -4.35 14.89 27.71
CA ARG A 32 -4.45 16.27 27.24
C ARG A 32 -4.59 16.34 25.71
N GLU A 33 -3.74 15.62 24.99
CA GLU A 33 -3.73 15.62 23.52
C GLU A 33 -5.03 15.05 22.91
N VAL A 34 -5.70 14.13 23.63
CA VAL A 34 -7.01 13.60 23.22
C VAL A 34 -8.13 14.62 23.48
N LYS A 35 -8.06 15.34 24.61
CA LYS A 35 -9.03 16.42 24.92
C LYS A 35 -8.93 17.55 23.89
N GLU A 36 -7.71 17.90 23.49
CA GLU A 36 -7.44 18.89 22.42
C GLU A 36 -8.03 18.41 21.08
N PHE A 37 -7.77 17.15 20.70
CA PHE A 37 -8.33 16.55 19.50
C PHE A 37 -9.86 16.54 19.52
N ILE A 38 -10.49 16.14 20.62
CA ILE A 38 -11.94 16.19 20.78
C ILE A 38 -12.47 17.63 20.63
N ALA A 39 -11.78 18.63 21.19
CA ALA A 39 -12.20 20.02 21.04
C ALA A 39 -12.12 20.50 19.58
N GLU A 40 -11.08 20.08 18.84
CA GLU A 40 -10.96 20.34 17.40
C GLU A 40 -12.08 19.70 16.61
N MET A 41 -12.40 18.44 16.86
CA MET A 41 -13.49 17.70 16.19
C MET A 41 -14.86 18.32 16.44
N VAL A 42 -15.10 18.78 17.67
CA VAL A 42 -16.34 19.53 18.01
C VAL A 42 -16.41 20.84 17.24
N LYS A 43 -15.31 21.62 17.24
CA LYS A 43 -15.27 22.94 16.59
C LYS A 43 -15.37 22.86 15.06
N ARG A 44 -14.62 21.92 14.45
CA ARG A 44 -14.48 21.85 12.99
C ARG A 44 -15.57 21.04 12.32
N HIS A 45 -16.07 20.01 12.98
CA HIS A 45 -16.95 19.00 12.36
C HIS A 45 -18.29 18.83 13.07
N GLY A 46 -18.55 19.59 14.14
CA GLY A 46 -19.85 19.55 14.83
C GLY A 46 -20.13 18.23 15.56
N PHE A 47 -19.09 17.48 15.96
CA PHE A 47 -19.25 16.37 16.88
C PHE A 47 -19.65 16.84 18.27
N THR A 48 -20.33 16.00 19.03
CA THR A 48 -20.58 16.30 20.45
C THR A 48 -19.43 15.74 21.32
N ARG A 49 -19.06 16.46 22.39
CA ARG A 49 -18.09 15.96 23.37
C ARG A 49 -18.52 14.60 23.95
N ARG A 50 -19.81 14.43 24.18
CA ARG A 50 -20.37 13.18 24.74
C ARG A 50 -20.13 12.00 23.81
N GLU A 51 -20.38 12.17 22.52
CA GLU A 51 -20.17 11.15 21.49
C GLU A 51 -18.69 10.73 21.43
N LEU A 52 -17.78 11.70 21.33
CA LEU A 52 -16.33 11.40 21.23
C LEU A 52 -15.77 10.82 22.54
N ASN A 53 -16.19 11.33 23.70
CA ASN A 53 -15.79 10.73 24.98
C ASN A 53 -16.25 9.28 25.10
N ARG A 54 -17.44 8.91 24.56
CA ARG A 54 -17.90 7.52 24.50
C ARG A 54 -16.98 6.66 23.63
N VAL A 55 -16.58 7.18 22.48
CA VAL A 55 -15.70 6.46 21.54
C VAL A 55 -14.31 6.28 22.16
N PHE A 56 -13.66 7.36 22.59
CA PHE A 56 -12.33 7.31 23.20
C PHE A 56 -12.29 6.59 24.56
N GLY A 57 -13.41 6.59 25.30
CA GLY A 57 -13.53 5.82 26.54
C GLY A 57 -13.51 4.30 26.33
N LYS A 58 -13.78 3.84 25.10
CA LYS A 58 -13.74 2.43 24.69
C LYS A 58 -12.57 2.07 23.79
N ALA A 59 -11.81 3.07 23.31
CA ALA A 59 -10.60 2.86 22.56
C ALA A 59 -9.48 2.34 23.47
N GLN A 60 -8.67 1.43 22.93
CA GLN A 60 -7.60 0.75 23.68
C GLN A 60 -6.25 1.00 23.04
N PHE A 61 -5.27 1.29 23.88
CA PHE A 61 -3.87 1.32 23.46
C PHE A 61 -3.40 -0.09 23.10
N GLN A 62 -2.73 -0.21 21.95
CA GLN A 62 -2.27 -1.47 21.38
C GLN A 62 -0.74 -1.47 21.20
N PRO A 63 0.05 -1.92 22.20
CA PRO A 63 1.53 -1.92 22.10
C PRO A 63 2.05 -2.73 20.91
N ALA A 64 1.35 -3.80 20.51
CA ALA A 64 1.71 -4.63 19.37
C ALA A 64 1.70 -3.84 18.05
N ILE A 65 0.88 -2.81 17.95
CA ILE A 65 0.83 -1.92 16.78
C ILE A 65 2.10 -1.09 16.67
N ILE A 66 2.57 -0.53 17.79
CA ILE A 66 3.84 0.22 17.82
C ILE A 66 4.99 -0.68 17.37
N LYS A 67 5.06 -1.90 17.92
CA LYS A 67 6.08 -2.88 17.53
C LYS A 67 6.02 -3.22 16.04
N ALA A 68 4.83 -3.43 15.48
CA ALA A 68 4.66 -3.71 14.06
C ALA A 68 5.07 -2.53 13.17
N MET A 69 4.82 -1.29 13.62
CA MET A 69 5.26 -0.08 12.90
C MET A 69 6.76 0.16 12.95
N GLU A 70 7.44 -0.29 14.01
CA GLU A 70 8.89 -0.14 14.14
C GLU A 70 9.68 -1.25 13.43
N GLN A 71 9.06 -2.40 13.27
CA GLN A 71 9.63 -3.57 12.60
C GLN A 71 8.64 -4.13 11.58
N PRO A 72 8.36 -3.42 10.48
CA PRO A 72 7.50 -3.95 9.44
C PRO A 72 8.07 -5.26 8.90
N ALA A 73 7.24 -6.30 8.80
CA ALA A 73 7.66 -7.62 8.30
C ALA A 73 8.30 -7.52 6.90
N GLU A 74 7.86 -6.56 6.10
CA GLU A 74 8.38 -6.29 4.76
C GLU A 74 9.82 -5.76 4.75
N THR A 75 10.23 -4.97 5.76
CA THR A 75 11.60 -4.46 5.86
C THR A 75 12.60 -5.51 6.36
N ALA A 76 12.11 -6.59 6.99
CA ALA A 76 12.95 -7.74 7.33
C ALA A 76 13.32 -8.59 6.09
N LEU A 77 12.64 -8.36 4.95
CA LEU A 77 12.93 -9.04 3.69
C LEU A 77 13.98 -8.23 2.93
N ALA A 78 15.24 -8.58 3.14
CA ALA A 78 16.39 -7.89 2.56
C ALA A 78 16.56 -8.10 1.04
N SER A 79 15.58 -8.70 0.33
CA SER A 79 15.73 -8.99 -1.09
C SER A 79 14.41 -8.94 -1.86
N TRP A 80 14.49 -8.52 -3.13
CA TRP A 80 13.37 -8.58 -4.06
C TRP A 80 12.83 -9.99 -4.25
N GLN A 81 13.71 -11.00 -4.38
CA GLN A 81 13.27 -12.39 -4.54
C GLN A 81 12.39 -12.84 -3.37
N ALA A 82 12.82 -12.58 -2.13
CA ALA A 82 12.05 -12.97 -0.95
C ALA A 82 10.71 -12.20 -0.88
N TYR A 83 10.73 -10.90 -1.15
CA TYR A 83 9.52 -10.08 -1.20
C TYR A 83 8.54 -10.57 -2.28
N ARG A 84 9.04 -10.81 -3.48
CA ARG A 84 8.27 -11.32 -4.62
C ARG A 84 7.60 -12.66 -4.30
N ALA A 85 8.32 -13.59 -3.68
CA ALA A 85 7.83 -14.93 -3.36
C ALA A 85 6.61 -14.93 -2.42
N ILE A 86 6.42 -13.89 -1.59
CA ILE A 86 5.22 -13.76 -0.74
C ILE A 86 3.96 -13.60 -1.59
N PHE A 87 4.07 -12.85 -2.70
CA PHE A 87 2.90 -12.47 -3.50
C PHE A 87 2.74 -13.30 -4.76
N ILE A 88 3.84 -13.82 -5.32
CA ILE A 88 3.79 -14.56 -6.57
C ILE A 88 4.05 -16.05 -6.28
N ASN A 89 2.96 -16.78 -6.06
CA ASN A 89 2.96 -18.22 -5.86
C ASN A 89 1.70 -18.86 -6.48
N PRO A 90 1.73 -20.16 -6.81
CA PRO A 90 0.60 -20.82 -7.50
C PRO A 90 -0.75 -20.66 -6.79
N GLN A 91 -0.78 -20.76 -5.47
CA GLN A 91 -2.00 -20.67 -4.68
C GLN A 91 -2.65 -19.27 -4.79
N ARG A 92 -1.82 -18.22 -4.80
CA ARG A 92 -2.31 -16.84 -4.93
C ARG A 92 -2.79 -16.56 -6.35
N VAL A 93 -2.09 -17.06 -7.37
CA VAL A 93 -2.51 -16.92 -8.77
C VAL A 93 -3.84 -17.65 -9.00
N GLU A 94 -3.98 -18.89 -8.54
CA GLU A 94 -5.23 -19.65 -8.65
C GLU A 94 -6.39 -18.94 -7.94
N ALA A 95 -6.19 -18.49 -6.70
CA ALA A 95 -7.21 -17.74 -5.95
C ALA A 95 -7.59 -16.43 -6.67
N GLY A 96 -6.63 -15.79 -7.34
CA GLY A 96 -6.86 -14.58 -8.12
C GLY A 96 -7.67 -14.83 -9.38
N VAL A 97 -7.41 -15.90 -10.12
CA VAL A 97 -8.24 -16.29 -11.28
C VAL A 97 -9.66 -16.60 -10.83
N GLN A 98 -9.84 -17.29 -9.70
CA GLN A 98 -11.16 -17.55 -9.13
C GLN A 98 -11.88 -16.26 -8.72
N PHE A 99 -11.18 -15.30 -8.07
CA PHE A 99 -11.73 -13.99 -7.73
C PHE A 99 -12.13 -13.22 -8.99
N TRP A 100 -11.28 -13.21 -10.00
CA TRP A 100 -11.53 -12.55 -11.28
C TRP A 100 -12.79 -13.10 -11.95
N ASN A 101 -12.92 -14.40 -12.05
CA ASN A 101 -14.09 -15.05 -12.69
C ASN A 101 -15.38 -14.71 -11.94
N ARG A 102 -15.39 -14.72 -10.61
CA ARG A 102 -16.57 -14.36 -9.81
C ARG A 102 -16.99 -12.90 -9.95
N ASN A 103 -16.06 -12.01 -10.27
CA ASN A 103 -16.28 -10.56 -10.33
C ASN A 103 -16.08 -10.00 -11.75
N ALA A 104 -16.15 -10.85 -12.78
CA ALA A 104 -15.81 -10.47 -14.16
C ALA A 104 -16.59 -9.26 -14.67
N GLN A 105 -17.87 -9.15 -14.34
CA GLN A 105 -18.71 -8.02 -14.76
C GLN A 105 -18.25 -6.70 -14.15
N SER A 106 -17.98 -6.67 -12.84
CA SER A 106 -17.52 -5.46 -12.15
C SER A 106 -16.12 -5.05 -12.62
N LEU A 107 -15.23 -6.03 -12.87
CA LEU A 107 -13.88 -5.80 -13.39
C LEU A 107 -13.90 -5.25 -14.82
N ALA A 108 -14.68 -5.84 -15.72
CA ALA A 108 -14.82 -5.36 -17.09
C ALA A 108 -15.40 -3.93 -17.12
N ARG A 109 -16.42 -3.66 -16.29
CA ARG A 109 -16.96 -2.31 -16.13
C ARG A 109 -15.90 -1.33 -15.63
N ALA A 110 -15.11 -1.69 -14.61
CA ALA A 110 -14.07 -0.83 -14.06
C ALA A 110 -12.95 -0.56 -15.09
N ALA A 111 -12.53 -1.58 -15.86
CA ALA A 111 -11.58 -1.41 -16.93
C ALA A 111 -12.09 -0.46 -18.03
N SER A 112 -13.37 -0.58 -18.39
CA SER A 112 -14.01 0.34 -19.33
C SER A 112 -14.13 1.76 -18.79
N GLU A 113 -14.53 1.96 -17.54
CA GLU A 113 -14.82 3.26 -16.94
C GLU A 113 -13.55 4.02 -16.55
N PHE A 114 -12.63 3.35 -15.86
CA PHE A 114 -11.43 3.98 -15.31
C PHE A 114 -10.19 3.81 -16.19
N GLY A 115 -10.23 2.92 -17.18
CA GLY A 115 -9.09 2.64 -18.05
C GLY A 115 -7.98 1.81 -17.41
N VAL A 116 -8.25 1.20 -16.26
CA VAL A 116 -7.33 0.34 -15.53
C VAL A 116 -7.57 -1.12 -15.94
N PRO A 117 -6.55 -1.86 -16.42
CA PRO A 117 -6.70 -3.27 -16.77
C PRO A 117 -7.18 -4.11 -15.59
N GLU A 118 -8.04 -5.10 -15.88
CA GLU A 118 -8.65 -5.97 -14.86
C GLU A 118 -7.58 -6.67 -14.01
N GLU A 119 -6.50 -7.16 -14.63
CA GLU A 119 -5.38 -7.83 -13.96
C GLU A 119 -4.68 -6.94 -12.92
N ILE A 120 -4.61 -5.63 -13.16
CA ILE A 120 -4.02 -4.67 -12.21
C ILE A 120 -4.90 -4.54 -10.97
N ILE A 121 -6.22 -4.41 -11.15
CA ILE A 121 -7.17 -4.32 -10.02
C ILE A 121 -7.13 -5.62 -9.20
N VAL A 122 -7.16 -6.78 -9.87
CA VAL A 122 -7.07 -8.09 -9.21
C VAL A 122 -5.72 -8.26 -8.53
N GLY A 123 -4.62 -7.79 -9.15
CA GLY A 123 -3.27 -7.80 -8.59
C GLY A 123 -3.19 -7.01 -7.28
N ILE A 124 -3.74 -5.79 -7.24
CA ILE A 124 -3.80 -4.97 -6.02
C ILE A 124 -4.57 -5.72 -4.92
N ILE A 125 -5.78 -6.20 -5.20
CA ILE A 125 -6.59 -6.94 -4.22
C ILE A 125 -5.86 -8.20 -3.74
N GLY A 126 -5.13 -8.85 -4.64
CA GLY A 126 -4.29 -10.01 -4.33
C GLY A 126 -3.15 -9.69 -3.37
N VAL A 127 -2.44 -8.60 -3.59
CA VAL A 127 -1.34 -8.14 -2.72
C VAL A 127 -1.87 -7.69 -1.37
N GLU A 128 -2.94 -6.87 -1.35
CA GLU A 128 -3.46 -6.25 -0.13
C GLU A 128 -4.07 -7.26 0.84
N THR A 129 -4.98 -8.08 0.37
CA THR A 129 -5.81 -8.88 1.27
C THR A 129 -5.95 -10.35 0.89
N THR A 130 -5.16 -10.83 -0.09
CA THR A 130 -5.36 -12.18 -0.64
C THR A 130 -6.83 -12.39 -1.04
N TYR A 131 -7.32 -11.45 -1.86
CA TYR A 131 -8.70 -11.44 -2.39
C TYR A 131 -9.77 -11.35 -1.30
N GLY A 132 -9.57 -10.47 -0.31
CA GLY A 132 -10.49 -10.22 0.79
C GLY A 132 -10.39 -11.19 1.97
N ARG A 133 -9.46 -12.16 1.95
CA ARG A 133 -9.30 -13.13 3.05
C ARG A 133 -8.66 -12.51 4.31
N ASN A 134 -7.83 -11.48 4.16
CA ASN A 134 -7.04 -10.88 5.24
C ASN A 134 -7.26 -9.36 5.31
N ILE A 135 -8.43 -8.92 5.68
CA ILE A 135 -8.78 -7.48 5.77
C ILE A 135 -8.31 -6.82 7.09
N GLY A 136 -7.63 -7.58 7.97
CA GLY A 136 -7.17 -7.11 9.27
C GLY A 136 -8.10 -7.47 10.42
N THR A 137 -7.56 -7.46 11.64
CA THR A 137 -8.25 -7.92 12.87
C THR A 137 -8.32 -6.85 13.96
N TYR A 138 -7.54 -5.77 13.86
CA TYR A 138 -7.55 -4.68 14.81
C TYR A 138 -8.80 -3.82 14.65
N ARG A 139 -9.38 -3.33 15.76
CA ARG A 139 -10.36 -2.26 15.64
C ARG A 139 -9.65 -1.01 15.11
N VAL A 140 -10.20 -0.43 14.04
CA VAL A 140 -9.60 0.74 13.38
C VAL A 140 -9.43 1.90 14.34
N ILE A 141 -10.39 2.11 15.25
CA ILE A 141 -10.30 3.15 16.29
C ILE A 141 -9.09 2.94 17.21
N ASP A 142 -8.81 1.70 17.62
CA ASP A 142 -7.67 1.40 18.48
C ASP A 142 -6.35 1.60 17.75
N ALA A 143 -6.28 1.14 16.49
CA ALA A 143 -5.10 1.31 15.67
C ALA A 143 -4.78 2.79 15.45
N LEU A 144 -5.76 3.56 15.01
CA LEU A 144 -5.55 4.97 14.71
C LEU A 144 -5.32 5.81 15.98
N ALA A 145 -6.02 5.53 17.10
CA ALA A 145 -5.77 6.21 18.37
C ALA A 145 -4.37 5.91 18.90
N THR A 146 -3.92 4.65 18.85
CA THR A 146 -2.57 4.27 19.24
C THR A 146 -1.52 5.02 18.40
N LEU A 147 -1.69 5.02 17.08
CA LEU A 147 -0.72 5.66 16.18
C LEU A 147 -0.77 7.19 16.22
N ALA A 148 -1.94 7.78 16.49
CA ALA A 148 -2.11 9.23 16.58
C ALA A 148 -1.55 9.83 17.88
N PHE A 149 -1.59 9.09 18.99
CA PHE A 149 -1.25 9.61 20.29
C PHE A 149 -0.02 8.98 20.94
N ASP A 150 0.39 7.79 20.47
CA ASP A 150 1.49 7.02 21.07
C ASP A 150 2.62 6.68 20.08
N TYR A 151 2.55 7.17 18.82
CA TYR A 151 3.60 6.97 17.80
C TYR A 151 4.11 8.30 17.22
N PRO A 152 5.03 9.00 17.91
CA PRO A 152 5.45 10.37 17.56
C PRO A 152 5.96 10.54 16.12
N LYS A 153 6.65 9.52 15.56
CA LYS A 153 7.26 9.57 14.22
C LYS A 153 6.27 9.94 13.11
N ARG A 154 4.98 9.58 13.26
CA ARG A 154 3.93 9.84 12.27
C ARG A 154 2.60 10.28 12.91
N ALA A 155 2.64 10.78 14.13
CA ALA A 155 1.44 11.15 14.89
C ALA A 155 0.51 12.10 14.13
N GLN A 156 1.05 13.13 13.49
CA GLN A 156 0.25 14.10 12.72
C GLN A 156 -0.50 13.44 11.55
N PHE A 157 0.13 12.53 10.82
CA PHE A 157 -0.51 11.78 9.76
C PHE A 157 -1.68 10.94 10.30
N PHE A 158 -1.44 10.18 11.37
CA PHE A 158 -2.46 9.32 11.94
C PHE A 158 -3.57 10.10 12.66
N ARG A 159 -3.29 11.30 13.19
CA ARG A 159 -4.37 12.21 13.66
C ARG A 159 -5.31 12.60 12.53
N GLY A 160 -4.77 12.91 11.35
CA GLY A 160 -5.58 13.18 10.16
C GLY A 160 -6.41 11.99 9.71
N GLU A 161 -5.83 10.79 9.78
CA GLU A 161 -6.57 9.55 9.45
C GLU A 161 -7.63 9.21 10.51
N LEU A 162 -7.38 9.46 11.79
CA LEU A 162 -8.35 9.33 12.87
C LEU A 162 -9.52 10.32 12.71
N GLU A 163 -9.25 11.57 12.34
CA GLU A 163 -10.25 12.57 11.97
C GLU A 163 -11.11 12.05 10.81
N ASN A 164 -10.48 11.60 9.72
CA ASN A 164 -11.19 11.03 8.57
C ASN A 164 -12.00 9.80 8.95
N TYR A 165 -11.50 8.94 9.83
CA TYR A 165 -12.22 7.74 10.28
C TYR A 165 -13.51 8.08 11.05
N LEU A 166 -13.45 9.05 11.96
CA LEU A 166 -14.63 9.49 12.70
C LEU A 166 -15.66 10.13 11.77
N MET A 167 -15.21 10.94 10.80
CA MET A 167 -16.06 11.52 9.77
C MET A 167 -16.72 10.44 8.92
N LEU A 168 -15.92 9.49 8.39
CA LEU A 168 -16.40 8.33 7.63
C LEU A 168 -17.45 7.54 8.40
N SER A 169 -17.18 7.25 9.68
CA SER A 169 -18.11 6.49 10.52
C SER A 169 -19.47 7.17 10.67
N ARG A 170 -19.48 8.50 10.77
CA ARG A 170 -20.70 9.29 10.85
C ARG A 170 -21.42 9.36 9.49
N GLU A 171 -20.70 9.61 8.41
CA GLU A 171 -21.23 9.70 7.05
C GLU A 171 -21.87 8.39 6.61
N ALA A 172 -21.20 7.28 6.85
CA ALA A 172 -21.68 5.93 6.53
C ALA A 172 -22.61 5.33 7.61
N LYS A 173 -22.88 6.05 8.71
CA LYS A 173 -23.73 5.61 9.84
C LYS A 173 -23.27 4.28 10.47
N ILE A 174 -21.96 4.02 10.50
CA ILE A 174 -21.37 2.83 11.11
C ILE A 174 -20.83 3.12 12.52
N ASP A 175 -20.87 2.12 13.39
CA ASP A 175 -20.30 2.25 14.73
C ASP A 175 -18.77 2.20 14.65
N PRO A 176 -18.06 3.30 15.00
CA PRO A 176 -16.60 3.34 14.93
C PRO A 176 -15.89 2.32 15.84
N LEU A 177 -16.59 1.71 16.76
CA LEU A 177 -16.05 0.68 17.65
C LEU A 177 -16.09 -0.73 17.06
N ARG A 178 -16.73 -0.92 15.90
CA ARG A 178 -16.92 -2.24 15.29
C ARG A 178 -16.06 -2.50 14.06
N VAL A 179 -15.66 -1.46 13.35
CA VAL A 179 -14.88 -1.61 12.11
C VAL A 179 -13.51 -2.22 12.41
N LYS A 180 -13.18 -3.28 11.70
CA LYS A 180 -11.87 -3.93 11.75
C LYS A 180 -11.04 -3.56 10.53
N GLY A 181 -9.73 -3.57 10.70
CA GLY A 181 -8.77 -3.26 9.65
C GLY A 181 -7.36 -3.70 10.02
N SER A 182 -6.38 -3.20 9.29
CA SER A 182 -4.97 -3.48 9.56
C SER A 182 -4.47 -2.82 10.84
N TYR A 183 -3.28 -3.20 11.28
CA TYR A 183 -2.59 -2.55 12.40
C TYR A 183 -2.31 -1.04 12.14
N ALA A 184 -2.27 -0.61 10.87
CA ALA A 184 -2.13 0.80 10.49
C ALA A 184 -3.47 1.53 10.32
N GLY A 185 -4.62 0.85 10.51
CA GLY A 185 -5.95 1.43 10.39
C GLY A 185 -6.49 1.46 8.95
N ALA A 186 -5.91 0.71 8.02
CA ALA A 186 -6.44 0.52 6.68
C ALA A 186 -7.66 -0.40 6.69
N ILE A 187 -8.64 -0.14 5.81
CA ILE A 187 -9.99 -0.72 5.86
C ILE A 187 -10.31 -1.50 4.60
N GLY A 188 -10.89 -2.69 4.79
CA GLY A 188 -11.57 -3.46 3.77
C GLY A 188 -10.66 -4.18 2.78
N ILE A 189 -11.27 -4.70 1.71
CA ILE A 189 -10.62 -5.47 0.65
C ILE A 189 -9.47 -4.68 -0.01
N PRO A 190 -9.63 -3.37 -0.32
CA PRO A 190 -8.59 -2.56 -0.95
C PRO A 190 -7.60 -1.95 0.05
N GLN A 191 -7.74 -2.18 1.36
CA GLN A 191 -6.89 -1.60 2.40
C GLN A 191 -6.75 -0.06 2.30
N PHE A 192 -7.86 0.62 2.08
CA PHE A 192 -7.85 2.09 2.07
C PHE A 192 -7.67 2.67 3.47
N MET A 193 -6.77 3.65 3.58
CA MET A 193 -6.77 4.53 4.74
C MET A 193 -8.07 5.35 4.77
N PRO A 194 -8.59 5.75 5.95
CA PRO A 194 -9.86 6.47 6.04
C PRO A 194 -9.98 7.70 5.16
N GLY A 195 -8.88 8.45 4.99
CA GLY A 195 -8.84 9.59 4.08
C GLY A 195 -8.99 9.21 2.61
N SER A 196 -8.44 8.05 2.21
CA SER A 196 -8.62 7.51 0.87
C SER A 196 -10.02 6.95 0.69
N TYR A 197 -10.56 6.28 1.70
CA TYR A 197 -11.93 5.77 1.69
C TYR A 197 -12.92 6.91 1.42
N ARG A 198 -12.87 7.99 2.18
CA ARG A 198 -13.78 9.14 2.01
C ARG A 198 -13.66 9.84 0.65
N ARG A 199 -12.49 9.79 0.02
CA ARG A 199 -12.24 10.49 -1.26
C ARG A 199 -12.50 9.64 -2.48
N PHE A 200 -12.27 8.35 -2.40
CA PHE A 200 -12.20 7.49 -3.57
C PHE A 200 -13.12 6.27 -3.53
N ALA A 201 -13.74 5.95 -2.39
CA ALA A 201 -14.71 4.88 -2.34
C ALA A 201 -15.94 5.25 -3.18
N VAL A 202 -16.46 4.27 -3.88
CA VAL A 202 -17.66 4.37 -4.71
C VAL A 202 -18.60 3.22 -4.39
N ASP A 203 -19.90 3.52 -4.38
CA ASP A 203 -20.97 2.52 -4.42
C ASP A 203 -21.04 1.96 -5.85
N TYR A 204 -20.43 0.80 -6.05
CA TYR A 204 -20.23 0.28 -7.39
C TYR A 204 -21.23 -0.82 -7.76
N ASP A 205 -21.92 -1.42 -6.80
CA ASP A 205 -23.05 -2.31 -7.04
C ASP A 205 -24.42 -1.58 -7.01
N GLY A 206 -24.44 -0.33 -6.53
CA GLY A 206 -25.63 0.53 -6.57
C GLY A 206 -26.61 0.26 -5.43
N ASP A 207 -26.15 -0.31 -4.31
CA ASP A 207 -27.00 -0.62 -3.16
C ASP A 207 -27.22 0.58 -2.21
N GLY A 208 -26.57 1.72 -2.49
CA GLY A 208 -26.63 2.96 -1.69
C GLY A 208 -25.54 3.08 -0.63
N LEU A 209 -24.61 2.12 -0.56
CA LEU A 209 -23.50 2.09 0.37
C LEU A 209 -22.18 1.92 -0.39
N SER A 210 -21.10 2.48 0.10
CA SER A 210 -19.75 2.17 -0.39
C SER A 210 -19.09 1.22 0.60
N ASP A 211 -19.40 -0.08 0.53
CA ASP A 211 -18.89 -1.10 1.47
C ASP A 211 -17.61 -1.76 0.98
N LEU A 212 -16.47 -1.19 1.33
CA LEU A 212 -15.17 -1.77 0.98
C LEU A 212 -14.80 -3.02 1.79
N ALA A 213 -15.54 -3.36 2.83
CA ALA A 213 -15.24 -4.51 3.67
C ALA A 213 -15.86 -5.81 3.13
N THR A 214 -17.07 -5.75 2.59
CA THR A 214 -17.84 -6.94 2.20
C THR A 214 -18.29 -6.95 0.75
N SER A 215 -18.32 -5.78 0.05
CA SER A 215 -18.62 -5.71 -1.39
C SER A 215 -17.35 -5.75 -2.26
N PRO A 216 -17.08 -6.86 -2.96
CA PRO A 216 -16.00 -6.89 -3.95
C PRO A 216 -16.21 -5.89 -5.10
N ALA A 217 -17.46 -5.62 -5.47
CA ALA A 217 -17.77 -4.65 -6.52
C ALA A 217 -17.31 -3.24 -6.14
N ASP A 218 -17.65 -2.79 -4.92
CA ASP A 218 -17.22 -1.48 -4.42
C ASP A 218 -15.70 -1.38 -4.29
N ALA A 219 -15.05 -2.44 -3.81
CA ALA A 219 -13.60 -2.50 -3.75
C ALA A 219 -12.96 -2.36 -5.14
N ILE A 220 -13.48 -3.05 -6.15
CA ILE A 220 -13.03 -2.99 -7.55
C ILE A 220 -13.21 -1.58 -8.12
N GLY A 221 -14.42 -1.02 -8.01
CA GLY A 221 -14.71 0.33 -8.48
C GLY A 221 -13.86 1.38 -7.78
N SER A 222 -13.69 1.26 -6.47
CA SER A 222 -12.90 2.20 -5.67
C SER A 222 -11.41 2.17 -6.00
N ILE A 223 -10.83 0.99 -6.29
CA ILE A 223 -9.45 0.88 -6.78
C ILE A 223 -9.32 1.56 -8.15
N GLY A 224 -10.22 1.28 -9.09
CA GLY A 224 -10.23 1.92 -10.40
C GLY A 224 -10.30 3.44 -10.29
N ASN A 225 -11.22 3.96 -9.48
CA ASN A 225 -11.39 5.39 -9.21
C ASN A 225 -10.12 6.01 -8.59
N PHE A 226 -9.50 5.33 -7.61
CA PHE A 226 -8.26 5.78 -6.98
C PHE A 226 -7.14 5.92 -8.02
N LEU A 227 -6.90 4.89 -8.85
CA LEU A 227 -5.82 4.90 -9.83
C LEU A 227 -6.05 5.97 -10.90
N LYS A 228 -7.28 6.10 -11.42
CA LYS A 228 -7.66 7.16 -12.36
C LYS A 228 -7.42 8.55 -11.76
N ALA A 229 -7.87 8.78 -10.53
CA ALA A 229 -7.69 10.06 -9.84
C ALA A 229 -6.21 10.41 -9.58
N HIS A 230 -5.32 9.42 -9.53
CA HIS A 230 -3.88 9.62 -9.39
C HIS A 230 -3.13 9.66 -10.73
N GLY A 231 -3.84 9.71 -11.86
CA GLY A 231 -3.25 9.92 -13.19
C GLY A 231 -2.90 8.64 -13.93
N TRP A 232 -3.68 7.55 -13.72
CA TRP A 232 -3.58 6.35 -14.54
C TRP A 232 -3.86 6.69 -16.01
N ILE A 233 -2.98 6.28 -16.90
CA ILE A 233 -3.09 6.50 -18.34
C ILE A 233 -3.60 5.20 -18.98
N ARG A 234 -4.79 5.26 -19.59
CA ARG A 234 -5.39 4.13 -20.30
C ARG A 234 -4.48 3.66 -21.44
N GLY A 235 -4.22 2.36 -21.49
CA GLY A 235 -3.42 1.74 -22.55
C GLY A 235 -1.91 1.94 -22.41
N GLU A 236 -1.43 2.77 -21.48
CA GLU A 236 -0.01 2.85 -21.19
C GLU A 236 0.44 1.64 -20.36
N PRO A 237 1.55 0.98 -20.73
CA PRO A 237 2.14 -0.08 -19.91
C PRO A 237 2.59 0.43 -18.54
N VAL A 238 2.71 -0.48 -17.56
CA VAL A 238 3.26 -0.15 -16.24
C VAL A 238 4.79 0.02 -16.33
N GLY A 239 5.46 -0.82 -17.11
CA GLY A 239 6.90 -0.78 -17.31
C GLY A 239 7.41 -2.03 -18.04
N PHE A 240 8.73 -2.09 -18.22
CA PHE A 240 9.42 -3.13 -18.95
C PHE A 240 10.67 -3.59 -18.21
N ALA A 241 11.09 -4.84 -18.41
CA ALA A 241 12.41 -5.30 -18.00
C ALA A 241 13.48 -4.52 -18.75
N ALA A 242 14.61 -4.28 -18.10
CA ALA A 242 15.74 -3.57 -18.67
C ALA A 242 17.06 -4.27 -18.33
N GLU A 243 18.02 -4.18 -19.25
CA GLU A 243 19.40 -4.54 -19.01
C GLU A 243 20.21 -3.27 -18.77
N VAL A 244 21.19 -3.35 -17.88
CA VAL A 244 22.08 -2.23 -17.58
C VAL A 244 23.54 -2.60 -17.81
N SER A 245 24.35 -1.62 -18.21
CA SER A 245 25.80 -1.78 -18.40
C SER A 245 26.54 -0.51 -17.97
N GLY A 246 27.79 -0.66 -17.56
CA GLY A 246 28.57 0.43 -16.99
C GLY A 246 28.01 0.93 -15.66
N GLU A 247 28.20 2.21 -15.33
CA GLU A 247 27.80 2.80 -14.04
C GLU A 247 26.77 3.95 -14.18
N GLY A 248 26.49 4.38 -15.41
CA GLY A 248 25.63 5.55 -15.67
C GLY A 248 24.20 5.38 -15.19
N TRP A 249 23.69 4.16 -15.21
CA TRP A 249 22.34 3.81 -14.79
C TRP A 249 22.03 4.14 -13.31
N ARG A 250 23.05 4.16 -12.44
CA ARG A 250 22.85 4.44 -10.99
C ARG A 250 22.20 5.79 -10.76
N LYS A 251 22.59 6.80 -11.53
CA LYS A 251 21.99 8.13 -11.46
C LYS A 251 20.49 8.12 -11.74
N LEU A 252 20.05 7.27 -12.68
CA LEU A 252 18.62 7.12 -12.98
C LEU A 252 17.89 6.38 -11.85
N ALA A 253 18.46 5.31 -11.31
CA ALA A 253 17.84 4.52 -10.24
C ALA A 253 17.72 5.32 -8.94
N GLU A 254 18.73 6.14 -8.59
CA GLU A 254 18.70 7.02 -7.42
C GLU A 254 17.61 8.11 -7.49
N ALA A 255 17.19 8.50 -8.70
CA ALA A 255 16.12 9.48 -8.89
C ALA A 255 14.72 8.93 -8.52
N GLY A 256 14.60 7.59 -8.33
CA GLY A 256 13.36 6.91 -7.95
C GLY A 256 12.37 6.74 -9.10
N ALA A 257 11.13 6.36 -8.76
CA ALA A 257 10.13 5.91 -9.73
C ALA A 257 9.39 7.05 -10.48
N THR A 258 9.71 8.32 -10.21
CA THR A 258 9.08 9.44 -10.93
C THR A 258 9.56 9.48 -12.38
N PRO A 259 8.67 9.41 -13.39
CA PRO A 259 9.07 9.34 -14.81
C PRO A 259 9.59 10.70 -15.31
N ALA A 260 10.83 11.01 -14.96
CA ALA A 260 11.47 12.31 -15.26
C ALA A 260 12.32 12.30 -16.55
N ASN A 261 12.76 11.11 -17.01
CA ASN A 261 13.65 10.97 -18.16
C ASN A 261 12.85 10.63 -19.42
N ARG A 262 13.47 10.78 -20.61
CA ARG A 262 12.91 10.29 -21.87
C ARG A 262 13.55 8.96 -22.25
N ALA A 263 12.79 8.08 -22.90
CA ALA A 263 13.30 6.78 -23.35
C ALA A 263 14.53 6.93 -24.28
N ALA A 264 14.59 7.96 -25.09
CA ALA A 264 15.73 8.27 -25.94
C ALA A 264 17.04 8.54 -25.17
N GLU A 265 16.97 8.91 -23.90
CA GLU A 265 18.13 9.22 -23.06
C GLU A 265 18.76 7.95 -22.44
N LEU A 266 17.98 6.87 -22.31
CA LEU A 266 18.37 5.65 -21.61
C LEU A 266 19.67 5.02 -22.12
N PRO A 267 19.94 4.91 -23.46
CA PRO A 267 21.17 4.33 -23.94
C PRO A 267 22.43 5.09 -23.48
N GLY A 268 22.34 6.43 -23.34
CA GLY A 268 23.42 7.26 -22.81
C GLY A 268 23.82 6.96 -21.36
N PHE A 269 22.92 6.32 -20.62
CA PHE A 269 23.15 5.84 -19.24
C PHE A 269 23.44 4.34 -19.16
N GLY A 270 23.63 3.67 -20.31
CA GLY A 270 23.89 2.23 -20.36
C GLY A 270 22.64 1.38 -20.10
N VAL A 271 21.45 1.92 -20.29
CA VAL A 271 20.17 1.19 -20.08
C VAL A 271 19.62 0.76 -21.44
N LYS A 272 19.31 -0.53 -21.59
CA LYS A 272 18.76 -1.12 -22.79
C LYS A 272 17.39 -1.76 -22.48
N LEU A 273 16.42 -1.47 -23.34
CA LEU A 273 15.10 -2.12 -23.33
C LEU A 273 15.06 -3.26 -24.34
N ALA A 274 14.40 -4.35 -23.96
CA ALA A 274 14.15 -5.48 -24.87
C ALA A 274 13.03 -5.20 -25.88
N VAL A 275 12.20 -4.18 -25.63
CA VAL A 275 11.10 -3.77 -26.51
C VAL A 275 11.27 -2.33 -26.94
N PRO A 276 10.90 -1.97 -28.19
CA PRO A 276 10.94 -0.59 -28.63
C PRO A 276 9.89 0.24 -27.87
N VAL A 277 10.33 1.42 -27.40
CA VAL A 277 9.48 2.42 -26.74
C VAL A 277 9.63 3.75 -27.48
N PRO A 278 8.56 4.51 -27.74
CA PRO A 278 8.67 5.80 -28.40
C PRO A 278 9.71 6.71 -27.71
N PRO A 279 10.57 7.43 -28.47
CA PRO A 279 11.71 8.16 -27.90
C PRO A 279 11.34 9.19 -26.84
N ASP A 280 10.19 9.83 -26.97
CA ASP A 280 9.70 10.89 -26.07
C ASP A 280 8.93 10.35 -24.85
N THR A 281 8.76 9.01 -24.74
CA THR A 281 8.06 8.40 -23.59
C THR A 281 8.78 8.76 -22.29
N ARG A 282 8.03 9.31 -21.33
CA ARG A 282 8.56 9.61 -20.01
C ARG A 282 8.70 8.33 -19.20
N CYS A 283 9.86 8.15 -18.59
CA CYS A 283 10.20 6.94 -17.86
C CYS A 283 11.11 7.21 -16.66
N ALA A 284 11.23 6.21 -15.81
CA ALA A 284 12.21 6.11 -14.73
C ALA A 284 12.88 4.75 -14.77
N LEU A 285 14.03 4.61 -14.15
CA LEU A 285 14.66 3.32 -13.90
C LEU A 285 14.53 2.99 -12.42
N ILE A 286 14.14 1.77 -12.11
CA ILE A 286 14.19 1.22 -10.75
C ILE A 286 15.10 0.00 -10.71
N GLU A 287 15.78 -0.16 -9.59
CA GLU A 287 16.53 -1.35 -9.22
C GLU A 287 15.77 -2.11 -8.14
N LEU A 288 15.65 -3.42 -8.32
CA LEU A 288 15.05 -4.35 -7.36
C LEU A 288 16.15 -5.30 -6.90
N GLU A 289 16.74 -4.97 -5.77
CA GLU A 289 17.94 -5.64 -5.27
C GLU A 289 17.64 -7.00 -4.65
N THR A 290 18.54 -7.97 -4.90
CA THR A 290 18.62 -9.25 -4.20
C THR A 290 20.08 -9.47 -3.80
N PRO A 291 20.42 -9.34 -2.51
CA PRO A 291 21.81 -9.50 -2.06
C PRO A 291 22.44 -10.81 -2.53
N GLY A 292 23.62 -10.72 -3.13
CA GLY A 292 24.34 -11.89 -3.64
C GLY A 292 23.84 -12.46 -4.96
N GLN A 293 22.86 -11.81 -5.60
CA GLN A 293 22.34 -12.14 -6.92
C GLN A 293 22.32 -10.88 -7.79
N PRO A 294 22.28 -11.01 -9.12
CA PRO A 294 22.05 -9.87 -10.00
C PRO A 294 20.73 -9.17 -9.67
N SER A 295 20.73 -7.83 -9.65
CA SER A 295 19.52 -7.03 -9.49
C SER A 295 18.60 -7.18 -10.71
N ASP A 296 17.28 -7.08 -10.46
CA ASP A 296 16.26 -6.97 -11.50
C ASP A 296 16.05 -5.47 -11.79
N PHE A 297 16.26 -5.04 -13.04
CA PHE A 297 16.09 -3.66 -13.46
C PHE A 297 14.83 -3.48 -14.29
N ARG A 298 14.11 -2.40 -14.04
CA ARG A 298 12.89 -2.06 -14.80
C ARG A 298 12.88 -0.59 -15.20
N VAL A 299 12.59 -0.36 -16.45
CA VAL A 299 12.17 0.95 -16.92
C VAL A 299 10.67 1.06 -16.69
N THR A 300 10.26 2.03 -15.90
CA THR A 300 8.88 2.21 -15.44
C THR A 300 8.29 3.48 -16.04
N LEU A 301 6.97 3.47 -16.26
CA LEU A 301 6.22 4.55 -16.86
C LEU A 301 5.27 5.20 -15.83
N GLN A 302 4.40 6.11 -16.29
CA GLN A 302 3.46 6.83 -15.42
C GLN A 302 2.59 5.87 -14.60
N ASN A 303 2.12 4.78 -15.18
CA ASN A 303 1.25 3.83 -14.48
C ASN A 303 1.95 3.09 -13.32
N PHE A 304 3.26 2.87 -13.41
CA PHE A 304 4.04 2.38 -12.27
C PHE A 304 4.10 3.42 -11.14
N PHE A 305 4.36 4.68 -11.49
CA PHE A 305 4.35 5.77 -10.53
C PHE A 305 2.99 5.89 -9.83
N VAL A 306 1.88 5.70 -10.56
CA VAL A 306 0.53 5.67 -9.97
C VAL A 306 0.38 4.52 -8.98
N LEU A 307 0.91 3.32 -9.25
CA LEU A 307 0.92 2.23 -8.26
C LEU A 307 1.68 2.60 -6.99
N THR A 308 2.78 3.39 -7.09
CA THR A 308 3.48 3.88 -5.90
C THR A 308 2.67 4.92 -5.10
N ARG A 309 1.56 5.46 -5.63
CA ARG A 309 0.64 6.31 -4.87
C ARG A 309 -0.28 5.50 -3.97
N TYR A 310 -0.52 4.24 -4.33
CA TYR A 310 -1.25 3.30 -3.50
C TYR A 310 -0.42 2.88 -2.26
N ASN A 311 0.80 2.46 -2.50
CA ASN A 311 1.80 2.21 -1.46
C ASN A 311 3.17 2.74 -1.93
N ARG A 312 3.83 3.59 -1.12
CA ARG A 312 5.09 4.27 -1.46
C ARG A 312 6.28 3.30 -1.41
N SER A 313 6.23 2.25 -2.23
CA SER A 313 7.27 1.22 -2.31
C SER A 313 7.41 0.74 -3.76
N ASN A 314 8.64 0.75 -4.29
CA ASN A 314 8.94 0.18 -5.60
C ASN A 314 8.74 -1.35 -5.58
N LEU A 315 9.05 -2.01 -4.47
CA LEU A 315 8.83 -3.45 -4.30
C LEU A 315 7.34 -3.79 -4.39
N TYR A 316 6.49 -2.99 -3.74
CA TYR A 316 5.04 -3.13 -3.81
C TYR A 316 4.52 -3.00 -5.25
N ALA A 317 4.87 -1.91 -5.93
CA ALA A 317 4.41 -1.65 -7.29
C ALA A 317 4.90 -2.75 -8.26
N ALA A 318 6.13 -3.22 -8.10
CA ALA A 318 6.69 -4.32 -8.86
C ALA A 318 5.97 -5.66 -8.56
N ALA A 319 5.60 -5.94 -7.30
CA ALA A 319 4.85 -7.14 -6.94
C ALA A 319 3.43 -7.12 -7.53
N VAL A 320 2.74 -5.97 -7.52
CA VAL A 320 1.45 -5.81 -8.19
C VAL A 320 1.58 -6.08 -9.69
N MET A 321 2.59 -5.49 -10.35
CA MET A 321 2.86 -5.69 -11.77
C MET A 321 3.13 -7.15 -12.11
N ASP A 322 3.97 -7.83 -11.31
CA ASP A 322 4.30 -9.24 -11.52
C ASP A 322 3.10 -10.15 -11.29
N LEU A 323 2.33 -9.91 -10.20
CA LEU A 323 1.13 -10.68 -9.93
C LEU A 323 0.08 -10.49 -11.03
N ALA A 324 -0.13 -9.26 -11.49
CA ALA A 324 -1.04 -8.98 -12.61
C ALA A 324 -0.63 -9.73 -13.88
N THR A 325 0.68 -9.78 -14.17
CA THR A 325 1.21 -10.53 -15.33
C THR A 325 0.92 -12.03 -15.21
N GLU A 326 1.17 -12.64 -14.03
CA GLU A 326 0.89 -14.07 -13.82
C GLU A 326 -0.61 -14.38 -13.86
N LEU A 327 -1.45 -13.49 -13.34
CA LEU A 327 -2.91 -13.61 -13.42
C LEU A 327 -3.41 -13.59 -14.86
N ALA A 328 -2.91 -12.65 -15.67
CA ALA A 328 -3.26 -12.54 -17.08
C ALA A 328 -2.83 -13.79 -17.89
N ARG A 329 -1.65 -14.35 -17.57
CA ARG A 329 -1.19 -15.62 -18.17
C ARG A 329 -2.04 -16.82 -17.80
N ALA A 330 -2.49 -16.86 -16.54
CA ALA A 330 -3.26 -17.99 -16.00
C ALA A 330 -4.75 -17.97 -16.38
N LYS A 331 -5.30 -16.81 -16.80
CA LYS A 331 -6.70 -16.66 -17.17
C LYS A 331 -6.93 -17.10 -18.64
N PRO A 332 -7.69 -18.17 -18.91
CA PRO A 332 -8.00 -18.59 -20.28
C PRO A 332 -8.76 -17.49 -21.04
N GLY A 333 -8.39 -17.25 -22.30
CA GLY A 333 -9.13 -16.36 -23.20
C GLY A 333 -8.72 -14.89 -23.21
N LEU A 334 -7.73 -14.48 -22.42
CA LEU A 334 -7.08 -13.18 -22.62
C LEU A 334 -5.97 -13.29 -23.68
N PRO A 335 -5.74 -12.25 -24.52
CA PRO A 335 -4.52 -12.18 -25.32
C PRO A 335 -3.32 -12.26 -24.38
N ALA A 336 -2.32 -13.06 -24.76
CA ALA A 336 -1.11 -13.20 -23.95
C ALA A 336 -0.55 -11.80 -23.63
N PRO A 337 -0.21 -11.51 -22.35
CA PRO A 337 0.49 -10.27 -22.03
C PRO A 337 1.75 -10.24 -22.88
N GLN A 338 2.10 -9.06 -23.40
CA GLN A 338 3.33 -8.92 -24.18
C GLN A 338 4.51 -9.47 -23.39
N PRO A 339 5.36 -10.30 -24.01
CA PRO A 339 6.38 -11.03 -23.28
C PRO A 339 7.28 -10.06 -22.52
N ASN A 340 7.48 -10.35 -21.25
CA ASN A 340 8.58 -9.78 -20.49
C ASN A 340 9.85 -10.53 -20.97
N PRO A 341 10.66 -9.97 -21.88
CA PRO A 341 11.75 -10.70 -22.54
C PRO A 341 12.97 -10.80 -21.63
N GLY A 342 12.85 -11.46 -20.50
CA GLY A 342 13.92 -11.61 -19.53
C GLY A 342 13.92 -12.91 -18.77
N ARG A 343 13.07 -13.90 -19.15
CA ARG A 343 13.06 -15.23 -18.52
C ARG A 343 12.78 -16.32 -19.54
N GLU A 344 13.77 -16.66 -20.34
CA GLU A 344 13.96 -18.00 -20.81
C GLU A 344 15.11 -18.62 -20.01
N ASN A 345 14.76 -19.61 -19.23
CA ASN A 345 15.59 -20.68 -18.66
C ASN A 345 16.91 -20.30 -17.93
N SER A 346 16.87 -20.31 -16.62
CA SER A 346 17.95 -20.83 -15.79
C SER A 346 17.37 -21.61 -14.61
#